data_341bdd16b84fe03862ef39d9068fd12e
#
_entry.id   341bdd16b84fe03862ef39d9068fd12e
#
_cell.length_a   1.000
_cell.length_b   1.000
_cell.length_c   1.000
_cell.angle_alpha   90.00
_cell.angle_beta   90.00
_cell.angle_gamma   90.00
#
_symmetry.space_group_name_H-M   'P 1'
#
loop_
_entity.id
_entity.type
_entity.pdbx_description
1 polymer ?
#
loop_
_entity_poly.entity_id
_entity_poly.type
_entity_poly.pdbx_seq_one_letter_code
_entity_poly.pdbx_strand_id
1 'polypeptide(L)'
;MTHMTKTLLEMSELRSVPCNDAIDLAPMIEEVLTDLAPLAEQKGITLVSKGDAQTIGSDTLIYRLLFNLVENAIRYSAPNSTVQINACAEGDRVLLRVRDQGPGIPEQYQTSIFQPFFRVDKSRSRAYGGVGLGLALVWEIAALHGGSIEVEKSSERGTTMLVTLPTRALGSLK
;
A
#
# COMPACT_ATOMS: atom_id res chain seq x y z
N MET A 1 -19.19 -12.11 0.25
CA MET A 1 -18.78 -13.32 0.99
C MET A 1 -17.59 -14.02 0.35
N THR A 2 -17.70 -14.44 -0.91
CA THR A 2 -16.62 -15.11 -1.61
C THR A 2 -15.36 -14.26 -1.71
N HIS A 3 -15.50 -12.95 -1.89
CA HIS A 3 -14.38 -12.03 -2.00
C HIS A 3 -13.55 -11.98 -0.71
N MET A 4 -14.20 -11.92 0.45
CA MET A 4 -13.53 -11.89 1.74
C MET A 4 -12.80 -13.20 2.03
N THR A 5 -13.45 -14.34 1.74
CA THR A 5 -12.84 -15.67 1.91
C THR A 5 -11.61 -15.82 1.02
N LYS A 6 -11.69 -15.34 -0.23
CA LYS A 6 -10.57 -15.37 -1.15
C LYS A 6 -9.37 -14.59 -0.61
N THR A 7 -9.60 -13.39 -0.08
CA THR A 7 -8.51 -12.56 0.47
C THR A 7 -7.82 -13.25 1.66
N LEU A 8 -8.60 -13.87 2.56
CA LEU A 8 -8.03 -14.60 3.69
C LEU A 8 -7.19 -15.79 3.24
N LEU A 9 -7.66 -16.54 2.22
CA LEU A 9 -6.89 -17.64 1.65
C LEU A 9 -5.60 -17.15 1.03
N GLU A 10 -5.65 -16.04 0.31
CA GLU A 10 -4.46 -15.42 -0.28
C GLU A 10 -3.45 -15.05 0.80
N MET A 11 -3.90 -14.47 1.92
CA MET A 11 -3.01 -14.12 3.02
C MET A 11 -2.35 -15.36 3.63
N SER A 12 -3.06 -16.47 3.74
CA SER A 12 -2.50 -17.69 4.32
C SER A 12 -1.48 -18.37 3.39
N GLU A 13 -1.59 -18.14 2.08
CA GLU A 13 -0.71 -18.73 1.08
C GLU A 13 0.54 -17.91 0.74
N LEU A 14 0.61 -16.67 1.24
CA LEU A 14 1.71 -15.75 0.91
C LEU A 14 3.09 -16.32 1.23
N ARG A 15 3.20 -17.10 2.29
CA ARG A 15 4.49 -17.60 2.77
C ARG A 15 5.16 -18.58 1.83
N SER A 16 4.43 -19.16 0.88
CA SER A 16 4.97 -20.08 -0.09
C SER A 16 5.51 -19.40 -1.34
N VAL A 17 5.31 -18.09 -1.48
CA VAL A 17 5.71 -17.32 -2.67
C VAL A 17 7.18 -16.93 -2.59
N PRO A 18 8.00 -17.24 -3.62
CA PRO A 18 9.39 -16.81 -3.64
C PRO A 18 9.51 -15.28 -3.74
N CYS A 19 10.49 -14.71 -3.04
CA CYS A 19 10.73 -13.28 -2.99
C CYS A 19 12.14 -12.96 -3.48
N ASN A 20 12.49 -13.40 -4.68
CA ASN A 20 13.83 -13.32 -5.23
C ASN A 20 13.94 -12.49 -6.51
N ASP A 21 12.86 -11.89 -6.98
CA ASP A 21 12.88 -11.12 -8.22
C ASP A 21 13.48 -9.75 -7.97
N ALA A 22 14.28 -9.28 -8.93
CA ALA A 22 14.72 -7.88 -8.94
C ALA A 22 13.55 -7.05 -9.51
N ILE A 23 13.09 -6.07 -8.75
CA ILE A 23 11.93 -5.28 -9.10
C ILE A 23 12.31 -3.82 -9.25
N ASP A 24 11.99 -3.26 -10.41
CA ASP A 24 12.16 -1.84 -10.70
C ASP A 24 10.83 -1.16 -10.37
N LEU A 25 10.84 -0.32 -9.34
CA LEU A 25 9.59 0.21 -8.80
C LEU A 25 8.94 1.27 -9.68
N ALA A 26 9.70 2.11 -10.38
CA ALA A 26 9.10 3.15 -11.19
C ALA A 26 8.15 2.60 -12.26
N PRO A 27 8.54 1.63 -13.10
CA PRO A 27 7.61 1.06 -14.08
C PRO A 27 6.41 0.36 -13.42
N MET A 28 6.64 -0.33 -12.30
CA MET A 28 5.56 -1.01 -11.60
C MET A 28 4.55 -0.03 -11.03
N ILE A 29 5.02 1.09 -10.46
CA ILE A 29 4.14 2.15 -9.98
C ILE A 29 3.29 2.70 -11.14
N GLU A 30 3.90 2.96 -12.30
CA GLU A 30 3.16 3.44 -13.46
C GLU A 30 2.06 2.46 -13.90
N GLU A 31 2.35 1.17 -13.84
CA GLU A 31 1.38 0.13 -14.16
C GLU A 31 0.20 0.17 -13.17
N VAL A 32 0.48 0.30 -11.88
CA VAL A 32 -0.55 0.41 -10.85
C VAL A 32 -1.42 1.65 -11.07
N LEU A 33 -0.80 2.78 -11.39
CA LEU A 33 -1.53 4.02 -11.64
C LEU A 33 -2.41 3.92 -12.87
N THR A 34 -1.94 3.24 -13.91
CA THR A 34 -2.74 2.98 -15.11
C THR A 34 -3.95 2.11 -14.78
N ASP A 35 -3.76 1.06 -14.00
CA ASP A 35 -4.83 0.15 -13.62
C ASP A 35 -5.86 0.82 -12.71
N LEU A 36 -5.45 1.79 -11.91
CA LEU A 36 -6.34 2.51 -10.99
C LEU A 36 -6.88 3.83 -11.55
N ALA A 37 -6.48 4.21 -12.75
CA ALA A 37 -6.93 5.46 -13.36
C ALA A 37 -8.46 5.59 -13.42
N PRO A 38 -9.24 4.55 -13.82
CA PRO A 38 -10.70 4.67 -13.83
C PRO A 38 -11.28 5.00 -12.45
N LEU A 39 -10.75 4.37 -11.39
CA LEU A 39 -11.21 4.63 -10.03
C LEU A 39 -10.89 6.07 -9.61
N ALA A 40 -9.70 6.54 -9.93
CA ALA A 40 -9.27 7.90 -9.62
C ALA A 40 -10.13 8.93 -10.36
N GLU A 41 -10.41 8.68 -11.64
CA GLU A 41 -11.23 9.58 -12.45
C GLU A 41 -12.65 9.76 -11.90
N GLN A 42 -13.24 8.69 -11.39
CA GLN A 42 -14.59 8.75 -10.80
C GLN A 42 -14.68 9.76 -9.67
N LYS A 43 -13.57 10.02 -9.00
CA LYS A 43 -13.51 10.89 -7.84
C LYS A 43 -12.73 12.19 -8.10
N GLY A 44 -12.24 12.35 -9.31
CA GLY A 44 -11.43 13.51 -9.69
C GLY A 44 -10.04 13.52 -9.06
N ILE A 45 -9.52 12.36 -8.69
CA ILE A 45 -8.20 12.24 -8.06
C ILE A 45 -7.11 12.26 -9.13
N THR A 46 -6.12 13.12 -8.92
CA THR A 46 -4.91 13.16 -9.75
C THR A 46 -3.85 12.24 -9.13
N LEU A 47 -3.33 11.32 -9.92
CA LEU A 47 -2.29 10.40 -9.48
C LEU A 47 -0.93 10.89 -9.97
N VAL A 48 0.03 11.06 -9.06
CA VAL A 48 1.36 11.58 -9.36
C VAL A 48 2.41 10.64 -8.76
N SER A 49 3.41 10.29 -9.53
CA SER A 49 4.53 9.49 -9.04
C SER A 49 5.84 10.23 -9.21
N LYS A 50 6.77 9.98 -8.27
CA LYS A 50 8.12 10.56 -8.30
C LYS A 50 9.14 9.55 -7.82
N GLY A 51 10.34 9.67 -8.36
CA GLY A 51 11.47 8.88 -7.92
C GLY A 51 11.50 7.49 -8.52
N ASP A 52 12.53 6.75 -8.15
CA ASP A 52 12.72 5.38 -8.58
C ASP A 52 13.60 4.69 -7.55
N ALA A 53 13.42 3.37 -7.44
CA ALA A 53 14.25 2.53 -6.60
C ALA A 53 14.06 1.08 -7.02
N GLN A 54 15.00 0.24 -6.64
CA GLN A 54 14.92 -1.20 -6.91
C GLN A 54 14.83 -1.97 -5.61
N THR A 55 13.93 -2.94 -5.57
CA THR A 55 13.78 -3.83 -4.43
C THR A 55 13.89 -5.29 -4.89
N ILE A 56 14.04 -6.19 -3.96
CA ILE A 56 14.04 -7.63 -4.23
C ILE A 56 12.81 -8.23 -3.55
N GLY A 57 12.03 -8.98 -4.31
CA GLY A 57 10.84 -9.57 -3.74
C GLY A 57 10.07 -10.41 -4.74
N SER A 58 8.80 -10.61 -4.47
CA SER A 58 7.88 -11.22 -5.40
C SER A 58 7.23 -10.13 -6.25
N ASP A 59 7.43 -10.22 -7.55
CA ASP A 59 6.86 -9.27 -8.51
C ASP A 59 5.33 -9.16 -8.30
N THR A 60 4.65 -10.29 -8.19
CA THR A 60 3.21 -10.35 -7.99
C THR A 60 2.79 -9.72 -6.67
N LEU A 61 3.49 -10.01 -5.58
CA LEU A 61 3.11 -9.51 -4.26
C LEU A 61 3.41 -8.03 -4.09
N ILE A 62 4.54 -7.55 -4.62
CA ILE A 62 4.86 -6.12 -4.55
C ILE A 62 3.87 -5.31 -5.38
N TYR A 63 3.47 -5.81 -6.55
CA TYR A 63 2.41 -5.17 -7.32
C TYR A 63 1.13 -5.06 -6.48
N ARG A 64 0.76 -6.15 -5.82
CA ARG A 64 -0.44 -6.21 -4.99
C ARG A 64 -0.37 -5.25 -3.82
N LEU A 65 0.79 -5.14 -3.18
CA LEU A 65 1.03 -4.18 -2.11
C LEU A 65 0.80 -2.75 -2.61
N LEU A 66 1.40 -2.40 -3.74
CA LEU A 66 1.24 -1.08 -4.34
C LEU A 66 -0.21 -0.80 -4.73
N PHE A 67 -0.84 -1.77 -5.38
CA PHE A 67 -2.23 -1.63 -5.82
C PHE A 67 -3.15 -1.35 -4.63
N ASN A 68 -3.07 -2.16 -3.58
CA ASN A 68 -3.93 -1.98 -2.41
C ASN A 68 -3.66 -0.67 -1.70
N LEU A 69 -2.41 -0.26 -1.60
CA LEU A 69 -2.02 0.96 -0.92
C LEU A 69 -2.53 2.20 -1.66
N VAL A 70 -2.38 2.23 -2.98
CA VAL A 70 -2.85 3.35 -3.80
C VAL A 70 -4.37 3.36 -3.89
N GLU A 71 -5.00 2.20 -4.03
CA GLU A 71 -6.46 2.09 -4.03
C GLU A 71 -7.04 2.65 -2.75
N ASN A 72 -6.45 2.29 -1.61
CA ASN A 72 -6.86 2.78 -0.31
C ASN A 72 -6.73 4.31 -0.24
N ALA A 73 -5.62 4.86 -0.74
CA ALA A 73 -5.40 6.30 -0.75
C ALA A 73 -6.45 7.03 -1.60
N ILE A 74 -6.82 6.47 -2.76
CA ILE A 74 -7.85 7.05 -3.61
C ILE A 74 -9.20 7.06 -2.89
N ARG A 75 -9.56 5.95 -2.26
CA ARG A 75 -10.85 5.81 -1.58
C ARG A 75 -11.02 6.81 -0.44
N TYR A 76 -9.95 7.09 0.29
CA TYR A 76 -10.02 7.98 1.46
C TYR A 76 -9.67 9.43 1.16
N SER A 77 -9.15 9.74 -0.01
CA SER A 77 -8.87 11.12 -0.40
C SER A 77 -10.14 11.91 -0.66
N ALA A 78 -10.07 13.21 -0.39
CA ALA A 78 -11.15 14.11 -0.75
C ALA A 78 -11.32 14.16 -2.28
N PRO A 79 -12.54 14.36 -2.79
CA PRO A 79 -12.73 14.53 -4.24
C PRO A 79 -11.89 15.67 -4.78
N ASN A 80 -11.43 15.52 -6.01
CA ASN A 80 -10.64 16.52 -6.73
C ASN A 80 -9.31 16.87 -6.06
N SER A 81 -8.72 15.88 -5.38
CA SER A 81 -7.43 16.04 -4.72
C SER A 81 -6.35 15.21 -5.42
N THR A 82 -5.18 15.13 -4.83
CA THR A 82 -4.02 14.44 -5.41
C THR A 82 -3.53 13.32 -4.49
N VAL A 83 -3.23 12.16 -5.08
CA VAL A 83 -2.51 11.08 -4.42
C VAL A 83 -1.12 11.03 -5.02
N GLN A 84 -0.11 11.09 -4.18
CA GLN A 84 1.29 11.12 -4.59
C GLN A 84 2.01 9.87 -4.12
N ILE A 85 2.74 9.24 -5.02
CA ILE A 85 3.55 8.06 -4.73
C ILE A 85 5.02 8.44 -4.96
N ASN A 86 5.86 8.17 -3.97
CA ASN A 86 7.29 8.50 -4.05
C ASN A 86 8.11 7.28 -3.66
N ALA A 87 9.09 6.91 -4.49
CA ALA A 87 10.02 5.83 -4.20
C ALA A 87 11.44 6.40 -4.19
N CYS A 88 12.21 6.07 -3.15
CA CYS A 88 13.62 6.44 -3.11
C CYS A 88 14.43 5.36 -2.40
N ALA A 89 15.70 5.27 -2.76
CA ALA A 89 16.65 4.38 -2.11
C ALA A 89 17.40 5.15 -1.03
N GLU A 90 17.53 4.53 0.15
CA GLU A 90 18.26 5.12 1.26
C GLU A 90 19.07 4.00 1.93
N GLY A 91 20.38 3.98 1.66
CA GLY A 91 21.26 2.92 2.12
C GLY A 91 20.87 1.59 1.48
N ASP A 92 20.65 0.58 2.32
CA ASP A 92 20.24 -0.76 1.89
C ASP A 92 18.73 -0.95 1.92
N ARG A 93 17.98 0.16 1.99
CA ARG A 93 16.52 0.13 2.07
C ARG A 93 15.90 0.99 0.98
N VAL A 94 14.65 0.66 0.66
CA VAL A 94 13.80 1.45 -0.21
C VAL A 94 12.68 2.03 0.65
N LEU A 95 12.47 3.33 0.49
CA LEU A 95 11.37 4.03 1.16
C LEU A 95 10.31 4.36 0.12
N LEU A 96 9.13 3.82 0.33
CA LEU A 96 8.00 4.04 -0.56
C LEU A 96 6.91 4.77 0.21
N ARG A 97 6.57 5.98 -0.22
CA ARG A 97 5.56 6.79 0.44
C ARG A 97 4.35 6.97 -0.46
N VAL A 98 3.18 6.79 0.12
CA VAL A 98 1.91 7.08 -0.54
C VAL A 98 1.18 8.11 0.30
N ARG A 99 0.99 9.30 -0.28
CA ARG A 99 0.37 10.42 0.39
C ARG A 99 -1.01 10.69 -0.18
N ASP A 100 -2.02 10.70 0.67
CA ASP A 100 -3.37 11.05 0.30
C ASP A 100 -3.77 12.41 0.90
N GLN A 101 -4.91 12.93 0.49
CA GLN A 101 -5.48 14.17 1.00
C GLN A 101 -6.85 13.89 1.62
N GLY A 102 -6.91 12.86 2.43
CA GLY A 102 -8.12 12.48 3.17
C GLY A 102 -8.20 13.13 4.55
N PRO A 103 -9.14 12.68 5.38
CA PRO A 103 -9.38 13.30 6.68
C PRO A 103 -8.33 12.93 7.74
N GLY A 104 -7.40 12.06 7.42
CA GLY A 104 -6.41 11.59 8.38
C GLY A 104 -6.92 10.43 9.22
N ILE A 105 -6.00 9.88 10.01
CA ILE A 105 -6.29 8.72 10.88
C ILE A 105 -5.97 9.14 12.32
N PRO A 106 -6.94 9.05 13.23
CA PRO A 106 -6.68 9.34 14.64
C PRO A 106 -5.50 8.52 15.15
N GLU A 107 -4.63 9.14 15.94
CA GLU A 107 -3.41 8.51 16.43
C GLU A 107 -3.68 7.16 17.08
N GLN A 108 -4.77 7.05 17.83
CA GLN A 108 -5.16 5.83 18.53
C GLN A 108 -5.44 4.65 17.59
N TYR A 109 -5.68 4.91 16.31
CA TYR A 109 -5.98 3.87 15.33
C TYR A 109 -4.84 3.59 14.34
N GLN A 110 -3.75 4.34 14.40
CA GLN A 110 -2.70 4.26 13.39
C GLN A 110 -1.96 2.92 13.34
N THR A 111 -2.03 2.11 14.39
CA THR A 111 -1.52 0.75 14.38
C THR A 111 -2.62 -0.27 14.09
N SER A 112 -3.83 -0.01 14.58
CA SER A 112 -4.95 -0.93 14.44
C SER A 112 -5.46 -1.06 13.00
N ILE A 113 -5.24 -0.05 12.16
CA ILE A 113 -5.71 -0.06 10.75
C ILE A 113 -5.10 -1.19 9.92
N PHE A 114 -4.00 -1.79 10.39
CA PHE A 114 -3.35 -2.90 9.68
C PHE A 114 -3.89 -4.26 10.12
N GLN A 115 -4.80 -4.30 11.07
CA GLN A 115 -5.46 -5.54 11.48
C GLN A 115 -6.60 -5.89 10.53
N PRO A 116 -6.82 -7.20 10.25
CA PRO A 116 -7.93 -7.61 9.40
C PRO A 116 -9.26 -7.12 9.95
N PHE A 117 -10.13 -6.67 9.05
CA PHE A 117 -11.50 -6.20 9.36
C PHE A 117 -11.59 -4.94 10.21
N PHE A 118 -10.46 -4.31 10.53
CA PHE A 118 -10.50 -3.06 11.29
C PHE A 118 -11.05 -1.92 10.42
N ARG A 119 -11.91 -1.09 11.01
CA ARG A 119 -12.46 0.10 10.38
C ARG A 119 -12.57 1.20 11.41
N VAL A 120 -12.14 2.42 11.04
CA VAL A 120 -12.25 3.59 11.90
C VAL A 120 -13.73 3.98 12.09
N ASP A 121 -14.50 3.91 11.02
CA ASP A 121 -15.93 4.23 11.01
C ASP A 121 -16.63 3.23 10.11
N LYS A 122 -17.43 2.35 10.71
CA LYS A 122 -18.12 1.28 9.99
C LYS A 122 -19.07 1.81 8.92
N SER A 123 -19.78 2.90 9.19
CA SER A 123 -20.73 3.46 8.23
C SER A 123 -20.02 4.07 7.04
N ARG A 124 -18.92 4.79 7.27
CA ARG A 124 -18.10 5.37 6.20
C ARG A 124 -17.42 4.28 5.38
N SER A 125 -16.94 3.24 6.04
CA SER A 125 -16.28 2.13 5.35
C SER A 125 -17.20 1.44 4.36
N ARG A 126 -18.49 1.34 4.68
CA ARG A 126 -19.47 0.79 3.74
C ARG A 126 -19.62 1.66 2.51
N ALA A 127 -19.64 2.98 2.68
CA ALA A 127 -19.74 3.91 1.56
C ALA A 127 -18.56 3.76 0.60
N TYR A 128 -17.40 3.40 1.09
CA TYR A 128 -16.21 3.20 0.28
C TYR A 128 -16.03 1.75 -0.21
N GLY A 129 -16.92 0.84 0.19
CA GLY A 129 -16.91 -0.53 -0.30
C GLY A 129 -15.81 -1.43 0.25
N GLY A 130 -15.06 -0.99 1.26
CA GLY A 130 -13.97 -1.77 1.82
C GLY A 130 -14.43 -2.77 2.86
N VAL A 131 -13.72 -3.89 2.97
CA VAL A 131 -13.98 -4.93 3.99
C VAL A 131 -12.92 -4.96 5.09
N GLY A 132 -11.96 -4.02 5.05
CA GLY A 132 -10.94 -3.91 6.10
C GLY A 132 -9.80 -4.90 5.96
N LEU A 133 -9.57 -5.44 4.76
CA LEU A 133 -8.48 -6.40 4.52
C LEU A 133 -7.32 -5.83 3.70
N GLY A 134 -7.52 -4.73 2.98
CA GLY A 134 -6.49 -4.19 2.09
C GLY A 134 -5.20 -3.83 2.78
N LEU A 135 -5.27 -3.10 3.89
CA LEU A 135 -4.09 -2.70 4.64
C LEU A 135 -3.47 -3.87 5.41
N ALA A 136 -4.28 -4.82 5.87
CA ALA A 136 -3.77 -6.04 6.51
C ALA A 136 -2.93 -6.85 5.51
N LEU A 137 -3.38 -6.95 4.27
CA LEU A 137 -2.65 -7.63 3.20
C LEU A 137 -1.32 -6.90 2.92
N VAL A 138 -1.33 -5.57 2.86
CA VAL A 138 -0.10 -4.78 2.69
C VAL A 138 0.88 -5.05 3.83
N TRP A 139 0.40 -5.10 5.05
CA TRP A 139 1.21 -5.41 6.23
C TRP A 139 1.89 -6.76 6.09
N GLU A 140 1.12 -7.81 5.72
CA GLU A 140 1.65 -9.16 5.56
C GLU A 140 2.69 -9.24 4.44
N ILE A 141 2.42 -8.60 3.32
CA ILE A 141 3.36 -8.61 2.19
C ILE A 141 4.67 -7.91 2.57
N ALA A 142 4.58 -6.75 3.23
CA ALA A 142 5.78 -6.03 3.68
C ALA A 142 6.60 -6.87 4.66
N ALA A 143 5.94 -7.51 5.63
CA ALA A 143 6.61 -8.37 6.61
C ALA A 143 7.29 -9.57 5.93
N LEU A 144 6.62 -10.16 4.96
CA LEU A 144 7.16 -11.30 4.22
C LEU A 144 8.46 -10.93 3.47
N HIS A 145 8.57 -9.67 3.05
CA HIS A 145 9.75 -9.17 2.36
C HIS A 145 10.82 -8.61 3.31
N GLY A 146 10.62 -8.77 4.62
CA GLY A 146 11.56 -8.24 5.61
C GLY A 146 11.47 -6.74 5.79
N GLY A 147 10.36 -6.15 5.37
CA GLY A 147 10.10 -4.74 5.49
C GLY A 147 8.97 -4.42 6.46
N SER A 148 8.41 -3.24 6.33
CA SER A 148 7.35 -2.78 7.22
C SER A 148 6.48 -1.73 6.54
N ILE A 149 5.31 -1.48 7.11
CA ILE A 149 4.46 -0.35 6.76
C ILE A 149 4.05 0.36 8.03
N GLU A 150 4.00 1.69 7.96
CA GLU A 150 3.54 2.50 9.09
C GLU A 150 2.89 3.78 8.59
N VAL A 151 2.13 4.44 9.47
CA VAL A 151 1.64 5.78 9.22
C VAL A 151 2.76 6.74 9.60
N GLU A 152 3.38 7.37 8.60
CA GLU A 152 4.48 8.31 8.83
C GLU A 152 3.97 9.65 9.34
N LYS A 153 2.92 10.15 8.72
CA LYS A 153 2.28 11.40 9.10
C LYS A 153 0.79 11.28 8.86
N SER A 154 0.01 11.89 9.73
CA SER A 154 -1.43 11.99 9.51
C SER A 154 -1.96 13.24 10.18
N SER A 155 -2.83 13.93 9.47
CA SER A 155 -3.52 15.13 9.96
C SER A 155 -4.85 15.24 9.23
N GLU A 156 -5.63 16.25 9.58
CA GLU A 156 -6.88 16.53 8.87
C GLU A 156 -6.67 16.90 7.39
N ARG A 157 -5.42 17.12 6.98
CA ARG A 157 -5.06 17.43 5.59
C ARG A 157 -4.68 16.20 4.78
N GLY A 158 -4.52 15.05 5.41
CA GLY A 158 -4.18 13.82 4.73
C GLY A 158 -3.25 12.92 5.53
N THR A 159 -2.91 11.79 4.92
CA THR A 159 -2.08 10.76 5.53
C THR A 159 -0.96 10.36 4.58
N THR A 160 0.22 10.13 5.13
CA THR A 160 1.34 9.54 4.41
C THR A 160 1.64 8.17 5.02
N MET A 161 1.51 7.13 4.20
CA MET A 161 1.92 5.78 4.55
C MET A 161 3.35 5.56 4.08
N LEU A 162 4.18 4.97 4.92
CA LEU A 162 5.56 4.66 4.60
C LEU A 162 5.76 3.15 4.59
N VAL A 163 6.16 2.61 3.45
CA VAL A 163 6.59 1.22 3.31
C VAL A 163 8.11 1.21 3.19
N THR A 164 8.75 0.38 4.01
CA THR A 164 10.20 0.17 3.95
C THR A 164 10.45 -1.24 3.42
N LEU A 165 11.25 -1.35 2.38
CA LEU A 165 11.58 -2.63 1.74
C LEU A 165 13.09 -2.77 1.63
N PRO A 166 13.63 -4.00 1.57
CA PRO A 166 15.06 -4.20 1.41
C PRO A 166 15.48 -3.99 -0.06
N THR A 167 16.74 -3.61 -0.25
CA THR A 167 17.34 -3.57 -1.59
C THR A 167 18.01 -4.90 -1.93
N ARG A 168 18.10 -5.84 -0.97
CA ARG A 168 18.70 -7.16 -1.12
C ARG A 168 17.77 -8.23 -0.59
N ALA A 169 17.86 -9.42 -1.16
CA ALA A 169 17.08 -10.56 -0.69
C ALA A 169 17.46 -10.91 0.75
N LEU A 170 16.49 -11.40 1.52
CA LEU A 170 16.73 -11.89 2.88
C LEU A 170 17.73 -13.04 2.81
N GLY A 171 18.72 -13.01 3.70
CA GLY A 171 19.77 -14.04 3.76
C GLY A 171 20.94 -13.81 2.84
N SER A 172 20.92 -12.77 1.99
CA SER A 172 22.04 -12.43 1.11
C SER A 172 23.08 -11.51 1.76
N LEU A 173 22.84 -11.12 2.99
CA LEU A 173 23.74 -10.27 3.78
C LEU A 173 24.82 -11.14 4.41
N LYS A 174 25.98 -11.19 3.78
CA LYS A 174 27.14 -11.90 4.34
C LYS A 174 28.38 -11.04 4.29
#